data_3cc3c7dc7b6c04c5ef32ba9b3931e7fd
#
_entry.id   3cc3c7dc7b6c04c5ef32ba9b3931e7fd
#
_cell.length_a   1.000
_cell.length_b   1.000
_cell.length_c   1.000
_cell.angle_alpha   90.00
_cell.angle_beta   90.00
_cell.angle_gamma   90.00
#
_symmetry.space_group_name_H-M   'P 1'
#
loop_
_entity.id
_entity.type
_entity.pdbx_description
1 polymer ?
#
loop_
_entity_poly.entity_id
_entity_poly.type
_entity_poly.pdbx_seq_one_letter_code
_entity_poly.pdbx_strand_id
1 'polypeptide(L)'
;MKAAEYWKRRTVDLEHLLQARTTATMVEVNRMYAQGVEQINAQIERILRRYVKNGQISQAYALQLLSAGRTAQERERLLEQLQKTKEPQARRELIAMLDAPAYADRISRLQALQNAIRAEAVAMGVREERLAKARLTDTFKQAYYRTIFNDQKRNGLYDFRLISDRRVQAALTHKWSGKNYSDRVWKNNAAFCKRLQRTIEVGCMTGMTLHDMEELSLIHISEPTRPY
;
A
#
# COMPACT_ATOMS: atom_id res chain seq x y z
N MET A 1 11.87 34.22 -30.76
CA MET A 1 11.60 32.77 -30.53
C MET A 1 10.54 32.33 -31.57
N LYS A 2 10.80 31.28 -32.35
CA LYS A 2 9.82 30.79 -33.36
C LYS A 2 8.62 30.19 -32.59
N ALA A 3 7.40 30.39 -33.06
CA ALA A 3 6.17 29.94 -32.37
C ALA A 3 6.20 28.44 -32.00
N ALA A 4 6.75 27.59 -32.88
CA ALA A 4 6.91 26.15 -32.65
C ALA A 4 7.80 25.85 -31.40
N GLU A 5 8.89 26.60 -31.25
CA GLU A 5 9.82 26.44 -30.11
C GLU A 5 9.20 26.86 -28.78
N TYR A 6 8.40 27.93 -28.77
CA TYR A 6 7.61 28.36 -27.64
C TYR A 6 6.65 27.26 -27.18
N TRP A 7 5.89 26.65 -28.08
CA TRP A 7 4.93 25.59 -27.74
C TRP A 7 5.59 24.31 -27.30
N LYS A 8 6.71 23.93 -27.93
CA LYS A 8 7.53 22.79 -27.49
C LYS A 8 7.99 22.96 -26.05
N ARG A 9 8.51 24.15 -25.71
CA ARG A 9 8.96 24.44 -24.34
C ARG A 9 7.82 24.32 -23.32
N ARG A 10 6.63 24.83 -23.62
CA ARG A 10 5.46 24.70 -22.72
C ARG A 10 5.01 23.27 -22.50
N THR A 11 5.12 22.40 -23.49
CA THR A 11 4.83 20.97 -23.35
C THR A 11 5.84 20.31 -22.42
N VAL A 12 7.13 20.58 -22.61
CA VAL A 12 8.20 20.09 -21.72
C VAL A 12 8.03 20.59 -20.30
N ASP A 13 7.68 21.87 -20.11
CA ASP A 13 7.42 22.44 -18.77
C ASP A 13 6.22 21.72 -18.08
N LEU A 14 5.19 21.34 -18.85
CA LEU A 14 4.07 20.57 -18.32
C LEU A 14 4.51 19.16 -17.92
N GLU A 15 5.28 18.48 -18.75
CA GLU A 15 5.82 17.14 -18.46
C GLU A 15 6.68 17.16 -17.18
N HIS A 16 7.59 18.11 -17.04
CA HIS A 16 8.40 18.27 -15.84
C HIS A 16 7.57 18.51 -14.58
N LEU A 17 6.51 19.33 -14.67
CA LEU A 17 5.61 19.55 -13.54
C LEU A 17 4.90 18.26 -13.13
N LEU A 18 4.38 17.51 -14.09
CA LEU A 18 3.67 16.26 -13.83
C LEU A 18 4.62 15.20 -13.26
N GLN A 19 5.84 15.13 -13.76
CA GLN A 19 6.88 14.24 -13.26
C GLN A 19 7.28 14.59 -11.82
N ALA A 20 7.50 15.87 -11.49
CA ALA A 20 7.81 16.32 -10.14
C ALA A 20 6.70 15.94 -9.14
N ARG A 21 5.43 16.05 -9.55
CA ARG A 21 4.28 15.63 -8.73
C ARG A 21 4.24 14.13 -8.51
N THR A 22 4.54 13.35 -9.55
CA THR A 22 4.63 11.89 -9.44
C THR A 22 5.73 11.49 -8.46
N THR A 23 6.91 12.11 -8.55
CA THR A 23 8.01 11.88 -7.62
C THR A 23 7.63 12.22 -6.18
N ALA A 24 6.98 13.37 -5.95
CA ALA A 24 6.49 13.75 -4.63
C ALA A 24 5.48 12.73 -4.06
N THR A 25 4.59 12.20 -4.91
CA THR A 25 3.65 11.15 -4.51
C THR A 25 4.36 9.87 -4.12
N MET A 26 5.40 9.45 -4.87
CA MET A 26 6.20 8.27 -4.54
C MET A 26 6.92 8.42 -3.18
N VAL A 27 7.45 9.61 -2.87
CA VAL A 27 8.04 9.89 -1.55
C VAL A 27 7.00 9.74 -0.43
N GLU A 28 5.79 10.23 -0.64
CA GLU A 28 4.70 10.12 0.34
C GLU A 28 4.26 8.65 0.53
N VAL A 29 4.15 7.88 -0.55
CA VAL A 29 3.86 6.44 -0.50
C VAL A 29 4.95 5.69 0.25
N ASN A 30 6.22 5.93 -0.06
CA ASN A 30 7.35 5.29 0.63
C ASN A 30 7.35 5.58 2.13
N ARG A 31 7.07 6.83 2.53
CA ARG A 31 6.95 7.20 3.96
C ARG A 31 5.80 6.44 4.63
N MET A 32 4.66 6.34 3.97
CA MET A 32 3.50 5.61 4.49
C MET A 32 3.81 4.11 4.68
N TYR A 33 4.53 3.49 3.74
CA TYR A 33 4.97 2.10 3.89
C TYR A 33 5.99 1.93 5.01
N ALA A 34 6.96 2.83 5.14
CA ALA A 34 7.92 2.80 6.24
C ALA A 34 7.22 2.84 7.61
N GLN A 35 6.27 3.75 7.79
CA GLN A 35 5.46 3.81 9.02
C GLN A 35 4.64 2.53 9.24
N GLY A 36 4.07 1.96 8.19
CA GLY A 36 3.33 0.69 8.29
C GLY A 36 4.22 -0.46 8.75
N VAL A 37 5.46 -0.53 8.27
CA VAL A 37 6.44 -1.54 8.69
C VAL A 37 6.89 -1.33 10.13
N GLU A 38 7.12 -0.10 10.56
CA GLU A 38 7.40 0.18 11.98
C GLU A 38 6.29 -0.35 12.88
N GLN A 39 5.02 -0.18 12.50
CA GLN A 39 3.87 -0.71 13.23
C GLN A 39 3.86 -2.25 13.24
N ILE A 40 4.17 -2.88 12.11
CA ILE A 40 4.28 -4.33 12.00
C ILE A 40 5.42 -4.84 12.88
N ASN A 41 6.59 -4.23 12.81
CA ASN A 41 7.75 -4.60 13.62
C ASN A 41 7.47 -4.48 15.12
N ALA A 42 6.80 -3.42 15.54
CA ALA A 42 6.35 -3.27 16.94
C ALA A 42 5.38 -4.39 17.36
N GLN A 43 4.55 -4.89 16.46
CA GLN A 43 3.69 -6.03 16.73
C GLN A 43 4.47 -7.34 16.80
N ILE A 44 5.42 -7.56 15.88
CA ILE A 44 6.33 -8.70 15.88
C ILE A 44 7.08 -8.75 17.22
N GLU A 45 7.71 -7.65 17.58
CA GLU A 45 8.46 -7.53 18.85
C GLU A 45 7.55 -7.86 20.06
N ARG A 46 6.37 -7.26 20.13
CA ARG A 46 5.42 -7.49 21.23
C ARG A 46 5.01 -8.95 21.36
N ILE A 47 4.77 -9.64 20.23
CA ILE A 47 4.34 -11.03 20.22
C ILE A 47 5.52 -11.97 20.51
N LEU A 48 6.70 -11.68 19.94
CA LEU A 48 7.86 -12.55 20.03
C LEU A 48 8.73 -12.29 21.26
N ARG A 49 8.66 -11.11 21.90
CA ARG A 49 9.51 -10.74 23.07
C ARG A 49 9.53 -11.80 24.17
N ARG A 50 8.43 -12.49 24.43
CA ARG A 50 8.34 -13.55 25.44
C ARG A 50 9.06 -14.84 25.06
N TYR A 51 9.44 -14.99 23.81
CA TYR A 51 10.02 -16.21 23.23
C TYR A 51 11.49 -16.02 22.83
N VAL A 52 12.00 -14.82 23.04
CA VAL A 52 13.42 -14.49 22.76
C VAL A 52 14.25 -14.83 24.00
N LYS A 53 15.25 -15.67 23.80
CA LYS A 53 16.30 -15.94 24.79
C LYS A 53 17.64 -15.61 24.16
N ASN A 54 18.43 -14.73 24.77
CA ASN A 54 19.71 -14.25 24.23
C ASN A 54 19.61 -13.66 22.80
N GLY A 55 18.54 -12.92 22.51
CA GLY A 55 18.33 -12.30 21.18
C GLY A 55 17.80 -13.25 20.10
N GLN A 56 17.67 -14.55 20.37
CA GLN A 56 17.20 -15.54 19.42
C GLN A 56 15.90 -16.23 19.90
N ILE A 57 15.03 -16.59 18.94
CA ILE A 57 13.85 -17.38 19.25
C ILE A 57 14.26 -18.84 19.43
N SER A 58 14.05 -19.38 20.63
CA SER A 58 14.33 -20.79 20.88
C SER A 58 13.32 -21.68 20.14
N GLN A 59 13.79 -22.79 19.57
CA GLN A 59 12.98 -23.74 18.81
C GLN A 59 11.83 -24.35 19.67
N ALA A 60 12.06 -24.57 20.95
CA ALA A 60 11.05 -25.05 21.90
C ALA A 60 9.93 -24.00 22.11
N TYR A 61 10.27 -22.72 22.09
CA TYR A 61 9.30 -21.63 22.20
C TYR A 61 8.62 -21.31 20.88
N ALA A 62 9.28 -21.52 19.73
CA ALA A 62 8.63 -21.44 18.42
C ALA A 62 7.46 -22.44 18.32
N LEU A 63 7.60 -23.63 18.85
CA LEU A 63 6.52 -24.62 18.94
C LEU A 63 5.39 -24.20 19.90
N GLN A 64 5.70 -23.50 20.99
CA GLN A 64 4.68 -22.93 21.88
C GLN A 64 3.96 -21.72 21.26
N LEU A 65 4.62 -20.96 20.37
CA LEU A 65 3.97 -19.94 19.55
C LEU A 65 2.81 -20.51 18.72
N LEU A 66 2.92 -21.76 18.35
CA LEU A 66 1.91 -22.45 17.55
C LEU A 66 0.66 -22.86 18.34
N SER A 67 0.66 -22.81 19.68
CA SER A 67 -0.37 -23.47 20.48
C SER A 67 -1.28 -22.59 21.35
N ALA A 68 -1.05 -21.30 21.50
CA ALA A 68 -1.87 -20.48 22.43
C ALA A 68 -2.32 -19.15 21.84
N GLY A 69 -3.62 -18.98 21.65
CA GLY A 69 -4.19 -17.79 21.04
C GLY A 69 -4.39 -16.58 21.96
N ARG A 70 -4.18 -15.38 21.40
CA ARG A 70 -4.79 -14.11 21.86
C ARG A 70 -5.90 -13.74 20.87
N THR A 71 -6.92 -14.57 20.80
CA THR A 71 -7.98 -14.51 19.79
C THR A 71 -8.89 -13.29 19.93
N ALA A 72 -9.21 -12.90 21.15
CA ALA A 72 -10.22 -11.88 21.37
C ALA A 72 -9.75 -10.48 20.92
N GLN A 73 -8.51 -10.09 21.27
CA GLN A 73 -8.00 -8.75 20.97
C GLN A 73 -7.73 -8.51 19.48
N GLU A 74 -7.19 -9.51 18.77
CA GLU A 74 -6.96 -9.41 17.34
C GLU A 74 -8.27 -9.37 16.56
N ARG A 75 -9.27 -10.15 16.99
CA ARG A 75 -10.61 -10.13 16.41
C ARG A 75 -11.28 -8.77 16.60
N GLU A 76 -11.18 -8.20 17.79
CA GLU A 76 -11.74 -6.89 18.11
C GLU A 76 -11.11 -5.79 17.23
N ARG A 77 -9.78 -5.81 17.06
CA ARG A 77 -9.06 -4.92 16.14
C ARG A 77 -9.52 -5.05 14.69
N LEU A 78 -9.68 -6.27 14.19
CA LEU A 78 -10.17 -6.51 12.83
C LEU A 78 -11.60 -6.00 12.65
N LEU A 79 -12.46 -6.18 13.67
CA LEU A 79 -13.82 -5.63 13.66
C LEU A 79 -13.82 -4.10 13.65
N GLU A 80 -12.97 -3.45 14.45
CA GLU A 80 -12.82 -1.99 14.42
C GLU A 80 -12.30 -1.50 13.05
N GLN A 81 -11.33 -2.18 12.46
CA GLN A 81 -10.84 -1.85 11.13
C GLN A 81 -11.95 -2.02 10.08
N LEU A 82 -12.74 -3.09 10.16
CA LEU A 82 -13.86 -3.33 9.26
C LEU A 82 -14.92 -2.23 9.35
N GLN A 83 -15.19 -1.71 10.56
CA GLN A 83 -16.11 -0.59 10.75
C GLN A 83 -15.59 0.71 10.14
N LYS A 84 -14.27 0.96 10.22
CA LYS A 84 -13.62 2.17 9.70
C LYS A 84 -13.37 2.11 8.19
N THR A 85 -13.36 0.93 7.60
CA THR A 85 -13.01 0.70 6.19
C THR A 85 -14.24 0.75 5.31
N LYS A 86 -14.27 1.68 4.34
CA LYS A 86 -15.37 1.84 3.38
C LYS A 86 -15.09 1.17 2.02
N GLU A 87 -13.81 0.89 1.72
CA GLU A 87 -13.39 0.33 0.45
C GLU A 87 -13.85 -1.14 0.29
N PRO A 88 -14.56 -1.49 -0.81
CA PRO A 88 -15.16 -2.83 -0.95
C PRO A 88 -14.14 -3.97 -0.97
N GLN A 89 -12.96 -3.74 -1.57
CA GLN A 89 -11.89 -4.73 -1.63
C GLN A 89 -11.31 -5.00 -0.26
N ALA A 90 -10.97 -3.94 0.48
CA ALA A 90 -10.43 -4.03 1.82
C ALA A 90 -11.44 -4.66 2.81
N ARG A 91 -12.73 -4.36 2.66
CA ARG A 91 -13.77 -4.99 3.46
C ARG A 91 -13.85 -6.49 3.21
N ARG A 92 -13.79 -6.94 1.96
CA ARG A 92 -13.78 -8.37 1.61
C ARG A 92 -12.58 -9.09 2.23
N GLU A 93 -11.40 -8.48 2.16
CA GLU A 93 -10.19 -9.02 2.78
C GLU A 93 -10.34 -9.16 4.31
N LEU A 94 -10.87 -8.12 4.97
CA LEU A 94 -11.09 -8.13 6.43
C LEU A 94 -12.16 -9.16 6.84
N ILE A 95 -13.24 -9.29 6.09
CA ILE A 95 -14.27 -10.32 6.32
C ILE A 95 -13.66 -11.72 6.16
N ALA A 96 -12.91 -11.96 5.08
CA ALA A 96 -12.24 -13.24 4.87
C ALA A 96 -11.27 -13.61 6.01
N MET A 97 -10.60 -12.60 6.62
CA MET A 97 -9.78 -12.83 7.82
C MET A 97 -10.62 -13.18 9.04
N LEU A 98 -11.77 -12.52 9.25
CA LEU A 98 -12.66 -12.76 10.38
C LEU A 98 -13.35 -14.13 10.31
N ASP A 99 -13.69 -14.57 9.10
CA ASP A 99 -14.32 -15.87 8.84
C ASP A 99 -13.32 -17.03 8.75
N ALA A 100 -12.01 -16.71 8.75
CA ALA A 100 -10.99 -17.74 8.70
C ALA A 100 -11.09 -18.68 9.93
N PRO A 101 -10.90 -20.02 9.75
CA PRO A 101 -10.89 -20.97 10.85
C PRO A 101 -9.89 -20.65 11.96
N ALA A 102 -8.98 -19.70 11.68
CA ALA A 102 -8.03 -19.14 12.62
C ALA A 102 -8.68 -18.55 13.88
N TYR A 103 -9.96 -18.23 13.90
CA TYR A 103 -10.69 -17.73 15.08
C TYR A 103 -11.55 -18.78 15.80
N ALA A 104 -11.55 -20.01 15.30
CA ALA A 104 -12.06 -21.15 16.07
C ALA A 104 -11.06 -21.56 17.15
N ASP A 105 -11.52 -21.95 18.29
CA ASP A 105 -10.92 -22.20 19.63
C ASP A 105 -9.40 -22.47 19.82
N ARG A 106 -8.56 -22.59 18.80
CA ARG A 106 -7.10 -22.83 18.91
C ARG A 106 -6.30 -22.17 17.78
N ILE A 107 -6.14 -20.86 17.84
CA ILE A 107 -5.24 -20.21 16.87
C ILE A 107 -3.80 -20.35 17.32
N SER A 108 -2.92 -20.75 16.39
CA SER A 108 -1.50 -20.58 16.59
C SER A 108 -1.14 -19.08 16.66
N ARG A 109 -0.26 -18.69 17.57
CA ARG A 109 0.19 -17.28 17.66
C ARG A 109 0.83 -16.79 16.39
N LEU A 110 1.43 -17.69 15.61
CA LEU A 110 1.95 -17.38 14.29
C LEU A 110 0.84 -16.97 13.32
N GLN A 111 -0.31 -17.67 13.35
CA GLN A 111 -1.47 -17.26 12.54
C GLN A 111 -2.04 -15.91 12.98
N ALA A 112 -2.11 -15.65 14.28
CA ALA A 112 -2.53 -14.36 14.80
C ALA A 112 -1.59 -13.24 14.34
N LEU A 113 -0.28 -13.48 14.36
CA LEU A 113 0.72 -12.54 13.86
C LEU A 113 0.58 -12.33 12.33
N GLN A 114 0.43 -13.40 11.57
CA GLN A 114 0.21 -13.33 10.13
C GLN A 114 -1.06 -12.53 9.79
N ASN A 115 -2.14 -12.74 10.55
CA ASN A 115 -3.39 -12.00 10.37
C ASN A 115 -3.24 -10.53 10.73
N ALA A 116 -2.51 -10.20 11.82
CA ALA A 116 -2.22 -8.83 12.18
C ALA A 116 -1.42 -8.09 11.10
N ILE A 117 -0.38 -8.74 10.56
CA ILE A 117 0.42 -8.21 9.45
C ILE A 117 -0.45 -7.98 8.21
N ARG A 118 -1.32 -8.94 7.91
CA ARG A 118 -2.23 -8.82 6.77
C ARG A 118 -3.21 -7.66 6.94
N ALA A 119 -3.72 -7.46 8.15
CA ALA A 119 -4.61 -6.34 8.46
C ALA A 119 -3.90 -4.98 8.28
N GLU A 120 -2.66 -4.84 8.76
CA GLU A 120 -1.88 -3.62 8.54
C GLU A 120 -1.53 -3.40 7.06
N ALA A 121 -1.19 -4.47 6.33
CA ALA A 121 -0.96 -4.39 4.89
C ALA A 121 -2.22 -3.91 4.14
N VAL A 122 -3.40 -4.41 4.49
CA VAL A 122 -4.68 -3.94 3.93
C VAL A 122 -4.89 -2.45 4.26
N ALA A 123 -4.62 -2.02 5.49
CA ALA A 123 -4.74 -0.61 5.88
C ALA A 123 -3.79 0.30 5.07
N MET A 124 -2.57 -0.16 4.80
CA MET A 124 -1.62 0.54 3.92
C MET A 124 -2.16 0.61 2.48
N GLY A 125 -2.66 -0.50 1.94
CA GLY A 125 -3.25 -0.55 0.60
C GLY A 125 -4.40 0.44 0.42
N VAL A 126 -5.29 0.56 1.42
CA VAL A 126 -6.38 1.56 1.42
C VAL A 126 -5.84 2.99 1.40
N ARG A 127 -4.81 3.27 2.19
CA ARG A 127 -4.19 4.61 2.22
C ARG A 127 -3.53 4.94 0.89
N GLU A 128 -2.77 3.99 0.33
CA GLU A 128 -2.11 4.15 -0.98
C GLU A 128 -3.13 4.37 -2.10
N GLU A 129 -4.20 3.57 -2.16
CA GLU A 129 -5.25 3.73 -3.16
C GLU A 129 -5.91 5.11 -3.07
N ARG A 130 -6.22 5.59 -1.85
CA ARG A 130 -6.80 6.91 -1.63
C ARG A 130 -5.84 8.02 -2.09
N LEU A 131 -4.56 7.93 -1.73
CA LEU A 131 -3.54 8.88 -2.13
C LEU A 131 -3.36 8.89 -3.65
N ALA A 132 -3.20 7.72 -4.26
CA ALA A 132 -3.06 7.56 -5.70
C ALA A 132 -4.27 8.16 -6.44
N LYS A 133 -5.49 7.85 -6.00
CA LYS A 133 -6.73 8.40 -6.57
C LYS A 133 -6.74 9.93 -6.51
N ALA A 134 -6.43 10.51 -5.36
CA ALA A 134 -6.41 11.96 -5.18
C ALA A 134 -5.38 12.63 -6.10
N ARG A 135 -4.16 12.10 -6.13
CA ARG A 135 -3.05 12.65 -6.92
C ARG A 135 -3.27 12.48 -8.43
N LEU A 136 -3.75 11.31 -8.86
CA LEU A 136 -4.06 11.08 -10.27
C LEU A 136 -5.22 11.96 -10.74
N THR A 137 -6.25 12.16 -9.91
CA THR A 137 -7.35 13.09 -10.20
C THR A 137 -6.84 14.52 -10.42
N ASP A 138 -6.00 15.02 -9.52
CA ASP A 138 -5.43 16.37 -9.62
C ASP A 138 -4.51 16.50 -10.84
N THR A 139 -3.63 15.52 -11.05
CA THR A 139 -2.72 15.47 -12.20
C THR A 139 -3.49 15.47 -13.52
N PHE A 140 -4.54 14.64 -13.62
CA PHE A 140 -5.38 14.56 -14.81
C PHE A 140 -6.10 15.89 -15.10
N LYS A 141 -6.72 16.49 -14.08
CA LYS A 141 -7.39 17.80 -14.22
C LYS A 141 -6.41 18.88 -14.67
N GLN A 142 -5.23 18.94 -14.09
CA GLN A 142 -4.22 19.91 -14.46
C GLN A 142 -3.68 19.71 -15.87
N ALA A 143 -3.40 18.48 -16.26
CA ALA A 143 -2.99 18.16 -17.63
C ALA A 143 -4.08 18.59 -18.61
N TYR A 144 -5.33 18.22 -18.36
CA TYR A 144 -6.48 18.60 -19.19
C TYR A 144 -6.61 20.10 -19.35
N TYR A 145 -6.66 20.88 -18.25
CA TYR A 145 -6.84 22.32 -18.33
C TYR A 145 -5.66 23.05 -19.00
N ARG A 146 -4.43 22.63 -18.73
CA ARG A 146 -3.25 23.23 -19.36
C ARG A 146 -3.19 22.92 -20.85
N THR A 147 -3.57 21.72 -21.25
CA THR A 147 -3.62 21.34 -22.68
C THR A 147 -4.66 22.16 -23.40
N ILE A 148 -5.89 22.27 -22.86
CA ILE A 148 -6.93 23.12 -23.45
C ILE A 148 -6.49 24.58 -23.52
N PHE A 149 -5.94 25.12 -22.44
CA PHE A 149 -5.46 26.51 -22.43
C PHE A 149 -4.40 26.77 -23.49
N ASN A 150 -3.45 25.85 -23.65
CA ASN A 150 -2.42 25.96 -24.68
C ASN A 150 -3.01 25.86 -26.08
N ASP A 151 -3.96 24.98 -26.32
CA ASP A 151 -4.63 24.80 -27.60
C ASP A 151 -5.46 26.02 -27.97
N GLN A 152 -6.26 26.54 -27.04
CA GLN A 152 -7.03 27.76 -27.24
C GLN A 152 -6.14 28.97 -27.57
N LYS A 153 -5.05 29.13 -26.82
CA LYS A 153 -4.08 30.20 -27.08
C LYS A 153 -3.39 30.09 -28.43
N ARG A 154 -3.19 28.84 -28.92
CA ARG A 154 -2.58 28.56 -30.22
C ARG A 154 -3.55 28.83 -31.38
N ASN A 155 -4.81 28.41 -31.20
CA ASN A 155 -5.81 28.39 -32.31
C ASN A 155 -6.80 29.56 -32.26
N GLY A 156 -6.75 30.40 -31.19
CA GLY A 156 -7.63 31.56 -31.07
C GLY A 156 -9.10 31.21 -30.72
N LEU A 157 -9.39 29.95 -30.43
CA LEU A 157 -10.72 29.46 -30.09
C LEU A 157 -10.85 29.36 -28.57
N TYR A 158 -11.77 30.11 -27.99
CA TYR A 158 -11.98 30.16 -26.54
C TYR A 158 -13.31 29.47 -26.15
N ASP A 159 -13.33 28.14 -26.21
CA ASP A 159 -14.41 27.31 -25.66
C ASP A 159 -13.89 26.49 -24.48
N PHE A 160 -13.88 27.12 -23.29
CA PHE A 160 -13.42 26.47 -22.08
C PHE A 160 -14.58 25.71 -21.41
N ARG A 161 -14.41 24.38 -21.28
CA ARG A 161 -15.37 23.53 -20.55
C ARG A 161 -14.68 22.87 -19.38
N LEU A 162 -15.35 22.94 -18.22
CA LEU A 162 -14.92 22.20 -17.04
C LEU A 162 -15.09 20.69 -17.29
N ILE A 163 -14.07 19.93 -16.98
CA ILE A 163 -14.20 18.47 -16.99
C ILE A 163 -15.02 18.00 -15.80
N SER A 164 -16.05 17.19 -16.05
CA SER A 164 -16.86 16.62 -14.97
C SER A 164 -16.08 15.53 -14.22
N ASP A 165 -16.35 15.40 -12.91
CA ASP A 165 -15.73 14.36 -12.09
C ASP A 165 -16.04 12.96 -12.60
N ARG A 166 -17.21 12.74 -13.21
CA ARG A 166 -17.57 11.47 -13.86
C ARG A 166 -16.59 11.11 -14.99
N ARG A 167 -16.20 12.07 -15.84
CA ARG A 167 -15.20 11.84 -16.91
C ARG A 167 -13.82 11.56 -16.35
N VAL A 168 -13.42 12.28 -15.31
CA VAL A 168 -12.16 12.03 -14.62
C VAL A 168 -12.14 10.61 -14.04
N GLN A 169 -13.19 10.22 -13.32
CA GLN A 169 -13.29 8.86 -12.76
C GLN A 169 -13.28 7.80 -13.86
N ALA A 170 -14.00 7.99 -14.96
CA ALA A 170 -13.98 7.06 -16.09
C ALA A 170 -12.57 6.88 -16.67
N ALA A 171 -11.80 7.97 -16.81
CA ALA A 171 -10.41 7.90 -17.28
C ALA A 171 -9.51 7.16 -16.29
N LEU A 172 -9.64 7.39 -14.98
CA LEU A 172 -8.83 6.75 -13.95
C LEU A 172 -9.15 5.26 -13.77
N THR A 173 -10.40 4.88 -13.94
CA THR A 173 -10.83 3.47 -13.83
C THR A 173 -10.62 2.68 -15.12
N HIS A 174 -10.31 3.35 -16.23
CA HIS A 174 -10.01 2.66 -17.47
C HIS A 174 -8.77 1.79 -17.36
N LYS A 175 -8.86 0.57 -17.87
CA LYS A 175 -7.76 -0.41 -17.79
C LYS A 175 -6.75 -0.21 -18.92
N TRP A 176 -5.92 0.81 -18.82
CA TRP A 176 -4.77 1.00 -19.71
C TRP A 176 -3.81 -0.19 -19.54
N SER A 177 -3.50 -0.89 -20.59
CA SER A 177 -2.66 -2.12 -20.52
C SER A 177 -3.22 -3.22 -19.57
N GLY A 178 -4.55 -3.40 -19.56
CA GLY A 178 -5.23 -4.49 -18.84
C GLY A 178 -5.46 -4.27 -17.34
N LYS A 179 -4.89 -3.22 -16.75
CA LYS A 179 -5.04 -2.88 -15.32
C LYS A 179 -5.15 -1.38 -15.11
N ASN A 180 -5.95 -0.98 -14.13
CA ASN A 180 -5.97 0.39 -13.63
C ASN A 180 -5.02 0.57 -12.43
N TYR A 181 -4.96 1.78 -11.85
CA TYR A 181 -4.10 2.07 -10.71
C TYR A 181 -4.47 1.27 -9.47
N SER A 182 -5.77 1.09 -9.20
CA SER A 182 -6.26 0.32 -8.05
C SER A 182 -5.84 -1.15 -8.16
N ASP A 183 -6.02 -1.79 -9.32
CA ASP A 183 -5.58 -3.16 -9.58
C ASP A 183 -4.07 -3.34 -9.29
N ARG A 184 -3.26 -2.32 -9.59
CA ARG A 184 -1.81 -2.34 -9.35
C ARG A 184 -1.47 -2.18 -7.88
N VAL A 185 -2.09 -1.23 -7.19
CA VAL A 185 -1.93 -1.03 -5.75
C VAL A 185 -2.22 -2.33 -5.00
N TRP A 186 -3.37 -2.94 -5.24
CA TRP A 186 -3.76 -4.16 -4.54
C TRP A 186 -2.90 -5.37 -4.89
N LYS A 187 -2.45 -5.49 -6.13
CA LYS A 187 -1.49 -6.53 -6.51
C LYS A 187 -0.15 -6.38 -5.76
N ASN A 188 0.38 -5.15 -5.70
CA ASN A 188 1.64 -4.86 -5.04
C ASN A 188 1.53 -5.08 -3.53
N ASN A 189 0.45 -4.62 -2.92
CA ASN A 189 0.15 -4.81 -1.51
C ASN A 189 0.05 -6.29 -1.13
N ALA A 190 -0.64 -7.10 -1.93
CA ALA A 190 -0.71 -8.55 -1.71
C ALA A 190 0.66 -9.23 -1.83
N ALA A 191 1.48 -8.82 -2.78
CA ALA A 191 2.84 -9.35 -2.95
C ALA A 191 3.74 -8.96 -1.77
N PHE A 192 3.65 -7.72 -1.30
CA PHE A 192 4.34 -7.23 -0.11
C PHE A 192 3.96 -8.04 1.13
N CYS A 193 2.67 -8.19 1.41
CA CYS A 193 2.16 -8.96 2.53
C CYS A 193 2.67 -10.41 2.53
N LYS A 194 2.62 -11.07 1.37
CA LYS A 194 3.10 -12.45 1.21
C LYS A 194 4.60 -12.58 1.47
N ARG A 195 5.41 -11.64 0.99
CA ARG A 195 6.86 -11.64 1.25
C ARG A 195 7.15 -11.46 2.74
N LEU A 196 6.51 -10.50 3.38
CA LEU A 196 6.69 -10.23 4.79
C LEU A 196 6.28 -11.42 5.68
N GLN A 197 5.15 -12.05 5.40
CA GLN A 197 4.74 -13.27 6.09
C GLN A 197 5.79 -14.38 5.96
N ARG A 198 6.31 -14.60 4.75
CA ARG A 198 7.34 -15.60 4.52
C ARG A 198 8.66 -15.30 5.26
N THR A 199 9.07 -14.02 5.31
CA THR A 199 10.27 -13.61 6.07
C THR A 199 10.12 -13.93 7.54
N ILE A 200 8.96 -13.68 8.11
CA ILE A 200 8.68 -13.97 9.52
C ILE A 200 8.62 -15.47 9.78
N GLU A 201 7.99 -16.24 8.90
CA GLU A 201 7.96 -17.71 9.00
C GLU A 201 9.37 -18.30 8.98
N VAL A 202 10.20 -17.87 8.02
CA VAL A 202 11.59 -18.30 7.91
C VAL A 202 12.39 -17.88 9.13
N GLY A 203 12.25 -16.61 9.56
CA GLY A 203 12.93 -16.09 10.75
C GLY A 203 12.59 -16.88 12.02
N CYS A 204 11.30 -17.21 12.21
CA CYS A 204 10.86 -18.04 13.34
C CYS A 204 11.43 -19.49 13.26
N MET A 205 11.48 -20.08 12.06
CA MET A 205 11.99 -21.44 11.88
C MET A 205 13.51 -21.55 12.00
N THR A 206 14.24 -20.52 11.56
CA THR A 206 15.71 -20.50 11.58
C THR A 206 16.31 -19.92 12.87
N GLY A 207 15.46 -19.39 13.77
CA GLY A 207 15.93 -18.77 15.00
C GLY A 207 16.62 -17.43 14.78
N MET A 208 16.25 -16.69 13.75
CA MET A 208 16.75 -15.34 13.49
C MET A 208 16.52 -14.43 14.69
N THR A 209 17.36 -13.42 14.86
CA THR A 209 17.11 -12.36 15.82
C THR A 209 15.94 -11.49 15.38
N LEU A 210 15.27 -10.82 16.32
CA LEU A 210 14.22 -9.84 15.99
C LEU A 210 14.79 -8.74 15.08
N HIS A 211 16.01 -8.30 15.34
CA HIS A 211 16.70 -7.28 14.54
C HIS A 211 16.89 -7.73 13.08
N ASP A 212 17.36 -8.96 12.85
CA ASP A 212 17.53 -9.49 11.48
C ASP A 212 16.19 -9.58 10.73
N MET A 213 15.12 -9.95 11.44
CA MET A 213 13.76 -9.97 10.86
C MET A 213 13.24 -8.57 10.51
N GLU A 214 13.55 -7.58 11.35
CA GLU A 214 13.20 -6.17 11.11
C GLU A 214 13.96 -5.63 9.90
N GLU A 215 15.26 -5.89 9.83
CA GLU A 215 16.11 -5.45 8.71
C GLU A 215 15.65 -6.05 7.38
N LEU A 216 15.35 -7.35 7.35
CA LEU A 216 14.79 -8.01 6.17
C LEU A 216 13.41 -7.45 5.78
N SER A 217 12.60 -7.05 6.76
CA SER A 217 11.30 -6.40 6.51
C SER A 217 11.47 -5.04 5.84
N LEU A 218 12.48 -4.26 6.23
CA LEU A 218 12.81 -2.96 5.64
C LEU A 218 13.36 -3.09 4.21
N ILE A 219 14.15 -4.12 3.91
CA ILE A 219 14.65 -4.39 2.55
C ILE A 219 13.48 -4.59 1.58
N HIS A 220 12.40 -5.25 1.99
CA HIS A 220 11.23 -5.46 1.14
C HIS A 220 10.45 -4.19 0.80
N ILE A 221 10.69 -3.09 1.52
CA ILE A 221 10.10 -1.77 1.20
C ILE A 221 11.01 -1.01 0.25
N SER A 222 12.33 -1.11 0.48
CA SER A 222 13.32 -0.38 -0.33
C SER A 222 13.49 -0.97 -1.73
N GLU A 223 13.05 -2.21 -1.98
CA GLU A 223 12.86 -2.70 -3.35
C GLU A 223 11.68 -1.94 -3.96
N PRO A 224 11.91 -0.89 -4.75
CA PRO A 224 10.83 -0.15 -5.35
C PRO A 224 10.02 -1.15 -6.17
N THR A 225 8.72 -1.20 -5.94
CA THR A 225 7.79 -1.64 -6.96
C THR A 225 8.14 -0.84 -8.20
N ARG A 226 8.97 -1.43 -9.08
CA ARG A 226 9.45 -0.75 -10.30
C ARG A 226 8.22 -0.17 -10.98
N PRO A 227 8.20 1.14 -11.25
CA PRO A 227 7.16 1.69 -12.11
C PRO A 227 7.29 0.98 -13.46
N TYR A 228 6.24 0.37 -13.90
CA TYR A 228 6.10 -0.22 -15.23
C TYR A 228 5.81 0.87 -16.25
#